data_3cb1e7b1b585d8a24fd2daee89dc3048
#
_entry.id   3cb1e7b1b585d8a24fd2daee89dc3048
#
_cell.length_a   1.000
_cell.length_b   1.000
_cell.length_c   1.000
_cell.angle_alpha   90.00
_cell.angle_beta   90.00
_cell.angle_gamma   90.00
#
_symmetry.space_group_name_H-M   'P 1'
#
loop_
_entity.id
_entity.type
_entity.pdbx_description
1 polymer ?
#
loop_
_entity_poly.entity_id
_entity_poly.type
_entity_poly.pdbx_seq_one_letter_code
_entity_poly.pdbx_strand_id
1 'polypeptide(L)'
;VEKTWEQIKQQEKDGNERVLSGVPNSLPSLIKAYRIQDKARNVGFDWKEKEDVWDKVHEELEELKAELAKGDKENSTQELGDFLFSVINAARLYKLNPDNALEKTNQKFIRRFNYVEDHSLKQGKNLKDMSLEEMDKLWDEAKKQERLQKES
;
A
#
# COMPACT_ATOMS: atom_id res chain seq x y z
N VAL A 1 17.00 23.03 22.85
CA VAL A 1 16.43 21.98 22.02
C VAL A 1 15.43 22.60 21.04
N GLU A 2 15.72 22.48 19.76
CA GLU A 2 14.81 22.99 18.74
C GLU A 2 13.53 22.16 18.69
N LYS A 3 12.41 22.84 18.71
CA LYS A 3 11.12 22.19 18.57
C LYS A 3 10.72 22.12 17.10
N THR A 4 10.08 21.02 16.72
CA THR A 4 9.54 20.88 15.37
C THR A 4 8.35 21.81 15.16
N TRP A 5 8.00 22.06 13.88
CA TRP A 5 6.82 22.86 13.54
C TRP A 5 5.54 22.29 14.16
N GLU A 6 5.41 20.96 14.22
CA GLU A 6 4.23 20.34 14.82
C GLU A 6 4.16 20.62 16.33
N GLN A 7 5.29 20.58 17.03
CA GLN A 7 5.37 20.90 18.45
C GLN A 7 5.01 22.36 18.72
N ILE A 8 5.52 23.26 17.89
CA ILE A 8 5.24 24.69 18.02
C ILE A 8 3.75 24.96 17.80
N LYS A 9 3.17 24.40 16.75
CA LYS A 9 1.73 24.54 16.46
C LYS A 9 0.86 23.99 17.59
N GLN A 10 1.29 22.85 18.15
CA GLN A 10 0.57 22.24 19.27
C GLN A 10 0.53 23.17 20.48
N GLN A 11 1.63 23.85 20.78
CA GLN A 11 1.70 24.81 21.88
C GLN A 11 0.86 26.06 21.64
N GLU A 12 0.82 26.53 20.39
CA GLU A 12 0.04 27.71 20.01
C GLU A 12 -1.46 27.48 20.10
N LYS A 13 -1.91 26.24 20.14
CA LYS A 13 -3.32 25.84 20.15
C LYS A 13 -3.83 25.43 21.52
N ASP A 14 -3.47 26.10 22.58
CA ASP A 14 -3.99 25.86 23.95
C ASP A 14 -3.48 24.64 24.69
N GLY A 15 -2.62 23.83 24.10
CA GLY A 15 -2.11 22.65 24.76
C GLY A 15 -3.10 21.51 24.95
N ASN A 16 -4.36 21.66 24.47
CA ASN A 16 -5.40 20.62 24.58
C ASN A 16 -5.59 19.79 23.31
N GLU A 17 -5.08 20.26 22.18
CA GLU A 17 -5.17 19.51 20.94
C GLU A 17 -4.07 18.45 20.85
N ARG A 18 -4.49 17.27 20.48
CA ARG A 18 -3.55 16.17 20.30
C ARG A 18 -2.83 16.29 18.97
N VAL A 19 -1.66 15.67 18.86
CA VAL A 19 -0.82 15.71 17.65
C VAL A 19 -1.58 15.28 16.41
N LEU A 20 -2.45 14.28 16.54
CA LEU A 20 -3.15 13.72 15.38
C LEU A 20 -4.51 14.37 15.11
N SER A 21 -4.95 15.31 15.93
CA SER A 21 -6.27 15.92 15.76
C SER A 21 -6.42 16.71 14.47
N GLY A 22 -5.32 17.17 13.87
CA GLY A 22 -5.33 17.89 12.61
C GLY A 22 -5.44 17.02 11.36
N VAL A 23 -5.49 15.69 11.53
CA VAL A 23 -5.65 14.79 10.38
C VAL A 23 -7.13 14.68 10.02
N PRO A 24 -7.54 15.09 8.80
CA PRO A 24 -8.96 15.02 8.43
C PRO A 24 -9.51 13.60 8.44
N ASN A 25 -10.69 13.41 9.03
CA ASN A 25 -11.33 12.10 9.06
C ASN A 25 -11.77 11.62 7.67
N SER A 26 -11.96 12.55 6.74
CA SER A 26 -12.42 12.25 5.38
C SER A 26 -11.34 11.76 4.44
N LEU A 27 -10.08 11.77 4.84
CA LEU A 27 -9.00 11.27 3.99
C LEU A 27 -9.16 9.77 3.71
N PRO A 28 -8.85 9.32 2.49
CA PRO A 28 -8.79 7.89 2.20
C PRO A 28 -7.80 7.19 3.14
N SER A 29 -8.14 5.97 3.53
CA SER A 29 -7.41 5.26 4.61
C SER A 29 -5.91 5.13 4.39
N LEU A 30 -5.48 4.87 3.15
CA LEU A 30 -4.06 4.72 2.85
C LEU A 30 -3.31 6.04 3.07
N ILE A 31 -3.86 7.13 2.55
CA ILE A 31 -3.28 8.48 2.70
C ILE A 31 -3.31 8.90 4.16
N LYS A 32 -4.41 8.60 4.85
CA LYS A 32 -4.56 8.91 6.27
C LYS A 32 -3.47 8.21 7.10
N ALA A 33 -3.21 6.93 6.83
CA ALA A 33 -2.18 6.18 7.54
C ALA A 33 -0.81 6.84 7.37
N TYR A 34 -0.46 7.23 6.16
CA TYR A 34 0.79 7.92 5.88
C TYR A 34 0.90 9.24 6.66
N ARG A 35 -0.17 10.04 6.65
CA ARG A 35 -0.21 11.33 7.35
C ARG A 35 -0.09 11.17 8.86
N ILE A 36 -0.80 10.17 9.43
CA ILE A 36 -0.73 9.85 10.86
C ILE A 36 0.71 9.51 11.25
N GLN A 37 1.36 8.66 10.48
CA GLN A 37 2.73 8.24 10.75
C GLN A 37 3.71 9.41 10.65
N ASP A 38 3.53 10.27 9.68
CA ASP A 38 4.38 11.44 9.48
C ASP A 38 4.26 12.42 10.65
N LYS A 39 3.05 12.67 11.12
CA LYS A 39 2.83 13.55 12.26
C LYS A 39 3.42 12.96 13.55
N ALA A 40 3.28 11.65 13.74
CA ALA A 40 3.87 10.98 14.91
C ALA A 40 5.40 11.08 14.86
N ARG A 41 5.99 10.91 13.68
CA ARG A 41 7.44 11.07 13.49
C ARG A 41 7.90 12.47 13.89
N ASN A 42 7.14 13.50 13.55
CA ASN A 42 7.53 14.88 13.81
C ASN A 42 7.66 15.18 15.30
N VAL A 43 7.07 14.38 16.17
CA VAL A 43 7.23 14.53 17.62
C VAL A 43 8.12 13.42 18.21
N GLY A 44 8.89 12.75 17.39
CA GLY A 44 9.89 11.79 17.85
C GLY A 44 9.44 10.33 17.89
N PHE A 45 8.21 10.04 17.51
CA PHE A 45 7.70 8.67 17.52
C PHE A 45 7.98 8.00 16.16
N ASP A 46 9.18 7.43 16.03
CA ASP A 46 9.60 6.80 14.79
C ASP A 46 10.67 5.74 15.06
N TRP A 47 10.98 4.97 14.03
CA TRP A 47 12.09 4.01 14.04
C TRP A 47 13.42 4.76 13.99
N LYS A 48 14.38 4.31 14.79
CA LYS A 48 15.74 4.87 14.73
C LYS A 48 16.45 4.44 13.45
N GLU A 49 16.36 3.16 13.14
CA GLU A 49 16.91 2.58 11.92
C GLU A 49 15.77 2.11 11.02
N LYS A 50 15.71 2.64 9.80
CA LYS A 50 14.60 2.32 8.89
C LYS A 50 14.52 0.84 8.54
N GLU A 51 15.66 0.14 8.56
CA GLU A 51 15.74 -1.29 8.27
C GLU A 51 14.92 -2.14 9.27
N ASP A 52 14.78 -1.65 10.49
CA ASP A 52 14.07 -2.37 11.55
C ASP A 52 12.56 -2.46 11.29
N VAL A 53 12.03 -1.62 10.42
CA VAL A 53 10.60 -1.68 10.07
C VAL A 53 10.22 -3.00 9.41
N TRP A 54 11.17 -3.65 8.72
CA TRP A 54 10.90 -4.92 8.05
C TRP A 54 10.59 -6.05 9.03
N ASP A 55 11.23 -6.02 10.20
CA ASP A 55 10.91 -6.98 11.28
C ASP A 55 9.45 -6.83 11.70
N LYS A 56 8.97 -5.60 11.79
CA LYS A 56 7.56 -5.33 12.13
C LYS A 56 6.62 -5.80 11.02
N VAL A 57 6.98 -5.56 9.75
CA VAL A 57 6.19 -6.03 8.61
C VAL A 57 6.05 -7.56 8.65
N HIS A 58 7.15 -8.26 8.91
CA HIS A 58 7.13 -9.73 9.01
C HIS A 58 6.32 -10.21 10.21
N GLU A 59 6.46 -9.55 11.36
CA GLU A 59 5.69 -9.87 12.57
C GLU A 59 4.19 -9.75 12.29
N GLU A 60 3.76 -8.63 11.69
CA GLU A 60 2.35 -8.42 11.40
C GLU A 60 1.81 -9.40 10.36
N LEU A 61 2.64 -9.79 9.38
CA LEU A 61 2.25 -10.81 8.41
C LEU A 61 1.99 -12.15 9.12
N GLU A 62 2.87 -12.55 10.03
CA GLU A 62 2.70 -13.81 10.76
C GLU A 62 1.47 -13.78 11.67
N GLU A 63 1.19 -12.64 12.30
CA GLU A 63 -0.03 -12.48 13.11
C GLU A 63 -1.29 -12.58 12.25
N LEU A 64 -1.28 -11.97 11.07
CA LEU A 64 -2.39 -12.08 10.13
C LEU A 64 -2.61 -13.52 9.70
N LYS A 65 -1.55 -14.23 9.33
CA LYS A 65 -1.63 -15.64 8.92
C LYS A 65 -2.18 -16.52 10.04
N ALA A 66 -1.77 -16.25 11.28
CA ALA A 66 -2.25 -17.00 12.44
C ALA A 66 -3.75 -16.83 12.67
N GLU A 67 -4.25 -15.59 12.54
CA GLU A 67 -5.69 -15.34 12.70
C GLU A 67 -6.51 -15.91 11.54
N LEU A 68 -5.98 -15.86 10.33
CA LEU A 68 -6.62 -16.49 9.17
C LEU A 68 -6.75 -18.01 9.36
N ALA A 69 -5.72 -18.63 9.92
CA ALA A 69 -5.73 -20.07 10.20
C ALA A 69 -6.80 -20.47 11.23
N LYS A 70 -7.12 -19.56 12.17
CA LYS A 70 -8.17 -19.78 13.18
C LYS A 70 -9.57 -19.60 12.61
N GLY A 71 -9.70 -18.97 11.45
CA GLY A 71 -11.00 -18.69 10.85
C GLY A 71 -11.76 -17.53 11.50
N ASP A 72 -11.09 -16.72 12.32
CA ASP A 72 -11.70 -15.55 12.96
C ASP A 72 -11.63 -14.35 12.03
N LYS A 73 -12.76 -14.01 11.41
CA LYS A 73 -12.82 -12.96 10.42
C LYS A 73 -12.59 -11.57 11.01
N GLU A 74 -13.11 -11.32 12.20
CA GLU A 74 -12.97 -10.00 12.84
C GLU A 74 -11.52 -9.73 13.21
N ASN A 75 -10.87 -10.70 13.89
CA ASN A 75 -9.46 -10.57 14.25
C ASN A 75 -8.57 -10.56 13.01
N SER A 76 -8.91 -11.34 11.98
CA SER A 76 -8.17 -11.30 10.71
C SER A 76 -8.25 -9.93 10.05
N THR A 77 -9.40 -9.26 10.11
CA THR A 77 -9.56 -7.92 9.58
C THR A 77 -8.66 -6.93 10.31
N GLN A 78 -8.60 -7.01 11.65
CA GLN A 78 -7.73 -6.16 12.44
C GLN A 78 -6.25 -6.40 12.10
N GLU A 79 -5.84 -7.66 12.00
CA GLU A 79 -4.45 -7.98 11.67
C GLU A 79 -4.09 -7.58 10.25
N LEU A 80 -5.03 -7.68 9.32
CA LEU A 80 -4.82 -7.15 7.96
C LEU A 80 -4.56 -5.65 7.99
N GLY A 81 -5.34 -4.91 8.78
CA GLY A 81 -5.13 -3.47 8.96
C GLY A 81 -3.75 -3.17 9.52
N ASP A 82 -3.33 -3.90 10.54
CA ASP A 82 -2.01 -3.72 11.16
C ASP A 82 -0.88 -4.03 10.17
N PHE A 83 -1.05 -5.08 9.38
CA PHE A 83 -0.09 -5.44 8.34
C PHE A 83 0.03 -4.33 7.28
N LEU A 84 -1.10 -3.87 6.76
CA LEU A 84 -1.10 -2.76 5.78
C LEU A 84 -0.46 -1.49 6.36
N PHE A 85 -0.77 -1.19 7.62
CA PHE A 85 -0.19 -0.03 8.30
C PHE A 85 1.34 -0.13 8.38
N SER A 86 1.85 -1.32 8.69
CA SER A 86 3.30 -1.55 8.75
C SER A 86 3.97 -1.42 7.38
N VAL A 87 3.31 -1.87 6.31
CA VAL A 87 3.82 -1.73 4.93
C VAL A 87 3.87 -0.25 4.54
N ILE A 88 2.83 0.51 4.85
CA ILE A 88 2.78 1.95 4.57
C ILE A 88 3.89 2.67 5.35
N ASN A 89 4.14 2.26 6.59
CA ASN A 89 5.22 2.82 7.40
C ASN A 89 6.59 2.53 6.77
N ALA A 90 6.80 1.33 6.26
CA ALA A 90 8.02 1.00 5.53
C ALA A 90 8.19 1.92 4.32
N ALA A 91 7.12 2.10 3.52
CA ALA A 91 7.17 3.01 2.37
C ALA A 91 7.58 4.42 2.79
N ARG A 92 7.00 4.94 3.87
CA ARG A 92 7.32 6.27 4.39
C ARG A 92 8.80 6.39 4.78
N LEU A 93 9.33 5.39 5.47
CA LEU A 93 10.73 5.40 5.92
C LEU A 93 11.73 5.39 4.75
N TYR A 94 11.35 4.75 3.65
CA TYR A 94 12.18 4.74 2.43
C TYR A 94 11.78 5.86 1.46
N LYS A 95 10.93 6.79 1.90
CA LYS A 95 10.52 7.98 1.13
C LYS A 95 9.83 7.63 -0.19
N LEU A 96 9.08 6.53 -0.17
CA LEU A 96 8.24 6.10 -1.29
C LEU A 96 6.80 6.51 -1.02
N ASN A 97 6.08 6.90 -2.05
CA ASN A 97 4.67 7.24 -1.94
C ASN A 97 3.84 5.99 -2.22
N PRO A 98 3.22 5.36 -1.20
CA PRO A 98 2.50 4.11 -1.39
C PRO A 98 1.24 4.26 -2.24
N ASP A 99 0.59 5.42 -2.20
CA ASP A 99 -0.60 5.67 -3.02
C ASP A 99 -0.24 5.71 -4.50
N ASN A 100 0.79 6.47 -4.86
CA ASN A 100 1.30 6.52 -6.23
C ASN A 100 1.79 5.16 -6.71
N ALA A 101 2.49 4.44 -5.84
CA ALA A 101 2.99 3.11 -6.17
C ALA A 101 1.85 2.15 -6.50
N LEU A 102 0.80 2.15 -5.69
CA LEU A 102 -0.36 1.29 -5.91
C LEU A 102 -1.10 1.70 -7.18
N GLU A 103 -1.26 3.00 -7.41
CA GLU A 103 -1.94 3.47 -8.63
C GLU A 103 -1.17 3.06 -9.90
N LYS A 104 0.15 3.11 -9.88
CA LYS A 104 0.96 2.64 -10.99
C LYS A 104 0.74 1.15 -11.26
N THR A 105 0.60 0.35 -10.21
CA THR A 105 0.29 -1.07 -10.33
C THR A 105 -1.12 -1.27 -10.88
N ASN A 106 -2.08 -0.47 -10.43
CA ASN A 106 -3.44 -0.52 -10.95
C ASN A 106 -3.46 -0.26 -12.46
N GLN A 107 -2.77 0.78 -12.91
CA GLN A 107 -2.70 1.12 -14.33
C GLN A 107 -1.99 0.04 -15.14
N LYS A 108 -0.93 -0.53 -14.60
CA LYS A 108 -0.21 -1.64 -15.23
C LYS A 108 -1.13 -2.85 -15.39
N PHE A 109 -1.89 -3.20 -14.36
CA PHE A 109 -2.82 -4.31 -14.41
C PHE A 109 -3.90 -4.06 -15.48
N ILE A 110 -4.47 -2.85 -15.51
CA ILE A 110 -5.49 -2.50 -16.50
C ILE A 110 -4.96 -2.67 -17.93
N ARG A 111 -3.75 -2.15 -18.20
CA ARG A 111 -3.14 -2.26 -19.52
C ARG A 111 -2.96 -3.72 -19.94
N ARG A 112 -2.42 -4.54 -19.05
CA ARG A 112 -2.17 -5.94 -19.34
C ARG A 112 -3.46 -6.73 -19.49
N PHE A 113 -4.42 -6.46 -18.64
CA PHE A 113 -5.72 -7.13 -18.73
C PHE A 113 -6.45 -6.74 -20.02
N ASN A 114 -6.39 -5.48 -20.44
CA ASN A 114 -6.94 -5.04 -21.72
C ASN A 114 -6.27 -5.75 -22.89
N TYR A 115 -4.97 -5.98 -22.82
CA TYR A 115 -4.26 -6.78 -23.82
C TYR A 115 -4.82 -8.20 -23.90
N VAL A 116 -5.01 -8.83 -22.74
CA VAL A 116 -5.59 -10.19 -22.68
C VAL A 116 -6.98 -10.20 -23.32
N GLU A 117 -7.82 -9.24 -22.94
CA GLU A 117 -9.19 -9.15 -23.45
C GLU A 117 -9.21 -8.93 -24.96
N ASP A 118 -8.43 -7.99 -25.47
CA ASP A 118 -8.38 -7.68 -26.89
C ASP A 118 -7.90 -8.88 -27.72
N HIS A 119 -6.90 -9.59 -27.24
CA HIS A 119 -6.36 -10.76 -27.96
C HIS A 119 -7.24 -11.99 -27.83
N SER A 120 -8.01 -12.10 -26.76
CA SER A 120 -9.05 -13.12 -26.61
C SER A 120 -10.13 -12.93 -27.69
N LEU A 121 -10.62 -11.69 -27.83
CA LEU A 121 -11.63 -11.36 -28.84
C LEU A 121 -11.14 -11.60 -30.26
N LYS A 122 -9.87 -11.31 -30.55
CA LYS A 122 -9.25 -11.58 -31.86
C LYS A 122 -9.23 -13.06 -32.18
N GLN A 123 -9.14 -13.92 -31.18
CA GLN A 123 -9.19 -15.38 -31.33
C GLN A 123 -10.62 -15.91 -31.40
N GLY A 124 -11.62 -15.02 -31.34
CA GLY A 124 -13.02 -15.41 -31.36
C GLY A 124 -13.53 -16.01 -30.07
N LYS A 125 -12.80 -15.82 -28.98
CA LYS A 125 -13.16 -16.35 -27.66
C LYS A 125 -13.54 -15.24 -26.70
N ASN A 126 -14.57 -15.47 -25.87
CA ASN A 126 -14.86 -14.61 -24.74
C ASN A 126 -13.95 -15.02 -23.55
N LEU A 127 -13.62 -14.07 -22.70
CA LEU A 127 -12.78 -14.37 -21.53
C LEU A 127 -13.37 -15.46 -20.66
N LYS A 128 -14.69 -15.53 -20.55
CA LYS A 128 -15.39 -16.57 -19.76
C LYS A 128 -15.12 -17.98 -20.26
N ASP A 129 -14.82 -18.12 -21.55
CA ASP A 129 -14.61 -19.42 -22.21
C ASP A 129 -13.12 -19.79 -22.28
N MET A 130 -12.24 -18.91 -21.76
CA MET A 130 -10.80 -19.16 -21.72
C MET A 130 -10.39 -19.80 -20.43
N SER A 131 -9.42 -20.69 -20.48
CA SER A 131 -8.80 -21.23 -19.28
C SER A 131 -7.87 -20.19 -18.67
N LEU A 132 -7.58 -20.35 -17.37
CA LEU A 132 -6.59 -19.50 -16.72
C LEU A 132 -5.22 -19.58 -17.40
N GLU A 133 -4.84 -20.78 -17.85
CA GLU A 133 -3.57 -21.00 -18.58
C GLU A 133 -3.50 -20.18 -19.87
N GLU A 134 -4.60 -20.16 -20.63
CA GLU A 134 -4.68 -19.36 -21.86
C GLU A 134 -4.56 -17.86 -21.55
N MET A 135 -5.24 -17.39 -20.50
CA MET A 135 -5.18 -15.99 -20.08
C MET A 135 -3.78 -15.62 -19.60
N ASP A 136 -3.13 -16.50 -18.82
CA ASP A 136 -1.75 -16.26 -18.34
C ASP A 136 -0.76 -16.14 -19.49
N LYS A 137 -0.97 -16.93 -20.54
CA LYS A 137 -0.11 -16.87 -21.74
C LYS A 137 -0.21 -15.51 -22.41
N LEU A 138 -1.43 -14.98 -22.54
CA LEU A 138 -1.64 -13.64 -23.09
C LEU A 138 -1.07 -12.55 -22.17
N TRP A 139 -1.20 -12.75 -20.87
CA TRP A 139 -0.62 -11.86 -19.88
C TRP A 139 0.91 -11.78 -20.01
N ASP A 140 1.57 -12.93 -20.17
CA ASP A 140 3.02 -12.98 -20.38
C ASP A 140 3.42 -12.30 -21.70
N GLU A 141 2.61 -12.43 -22.74
CA GLU A 141 2.82 -11.70 -23.98
C GLU A 141 2.74 -10.18 -23.76
N ALA A 142 1.76 -9.72 -22.98
CA ALA A 142 1.62 -8.31 -22.64
C ALA A 142 2.87 -7.78 -21.95
N LYS A 143 3.39 -8.51 -20.98
CA LYS A 143 4.62 -8.17 -20.28
C LYS A 143 5.82 -8.09 -21.22
N LYS A 144 5.91 -9.04 -22.14
CA LYS A 144 6.99 -9.09 -23.14
C LYS A 144 6.92 -7.87 -24.07
N GLN A 145 5.73 -7.50 -24.53
CA GLN A 145 5.54 -6.34 -25.37
C GLN A 145 5.97 -5.04 -24.66
N GLU A 146 5.65 -4.92 -23.39
CA GLU A 146 6.08 -3.76 -22.59
C GLU A 146 7.60 -3.65 -22.51
N ARG A 147 8.29 -4.78 -22.32
CA ARG A 147 9.76 -4.80 -22.29
C ARG A 147 10.38 -4.38 -23.62
N LEU A 148 9.83 -4.87 -24.72
CA LEU A 148 10.32 -4.53 -26.06
C LEU A 148 10.14 -3.04 -26.35
N GLN A 149 9.04 -2.42 -25.90
CA GLN A 149 8.80 -1.00 -26.08
C GLN A 149 9.80 -0.14 -25.29
N LYS A 150 10.22 -0.61 -24.11
CA LYS A 150 11.21 0.10 -23.29
C LYS A 150 12.62 0.04 -23.87
N GLU A 151 12.92 -1.00 -24.64
CA GLU A 151 14.25 -1.21 -25.24
C GLU A 151 14.41 -0.48 -26.57
N SER A 152 13.33 0.04 -27.14
CA SER A 152 13.37 0.73 -28.44
C SER A 152 13.61 2.24 -28.34
#